data_e16e254a72d7c1924bafd8b461f379cd
#
_entry.id   e16e254a72d7c1924bafd8b461f379cd
#
_cell.length_a   1.000
_cell.length_b   1.000
_cell.length_c   1.000
_cell.angle_alpha   90.00
_cell.angle_beta   90.00
_cell.angle_gamma   90.00
#
_symmetry.space_group_name_H-M   'P 1'
#
loop_
_entity.id
_entity.type
_entity.pdbx_description
1 polymer ?
#
loop_
_entity_poly.entity_id
_entity_poly.type
_entity_poly.pdbx_seq_one_letter_code
_entity_poly.pdbx_strand_id
1 'polypeptide(L)'
;MVTALSTPNIAFIKYWGNRNAELRLPATDSLSMTLDSPTVEVTIEPADRFSVQSQKELSPKEVERFKKHLELTNIYLHSLHYSLPTTNYSITVRSKIPPAIGLASSAAVFSAVAKAYAALLEEQDIRLTDEQVSILARLGSGSAARSIIGGFVALQTTHYSLQTDAIDSAIAVQIAPASHWPLHDIVICPSLQEKEHGSTEGHHLAHTSPHYAERLLQIPRRQQECIDAILGGDFEKLQKVAEEDAWDLHQVAKTSTPSLQYLTEDTHRITREVTALREAEHVAVLYTMDAGPTVHLVCTEDAVDAVKEFAHAQKDCTVFETKVWSGARMVEAAHA
;
A
#
# COMPACT_ATOMS: atom_id res chain seq x y z
N MET A 1 24.78 -10.86 0.14
CA MET A 1 24.14 -9.56 -0.23
C MET A 1 23.05 -9.84 -1.23
N VAL A 2 21.85 -9.36 -0.97
CA VAL A 2 20.67 -9.55 -1.84
C VAL A 2 19.98 -8.22 -2.10
N THR A 3 19.38 -8.06 -3.28
CA THR A 3 18.64 -6.86 -3.64
C THR A 3 17.24 -7.25 -4.13
N ALA A 4 16.21 -6.64 -3.54
CA ALA A 4 14.84 -6.79 -3.98
C ALA A 4 14.29 -5.45 -4.49
N LEU A 5 13.38 -5.53 -5.44
CA LEU A 5 12.63 -4.42 -5.99
C LEU A 5 11.15 -4.58 -5.66
N SER A 6 10.53 -3.50 -5.25
CA SER A 6 9.08 -3.44 -5.07
C SER A 6 8.51 -2.10 -5.50
N THR A 7 7.19 -2.03 -5.51
CA THR A 7 6.42 -0.88 -5.97
C THR A 7 5.26 -0.59 -5.02
N PRO A 8 4.66 0.61 -5.06
CA PRO A 8 3.44 0.92 -4.32
C PRO A 8 2.26 0.05 -4.75
N ASN A 9 1.22 0.10 -3.97
CA ASN A 9 -0.12 -0.35 -4.35
C ASN A 9 -1.12 0.76 -4.06
N ILE A 10 -2.22 0.80 -4.84
CA ILE A 10 -3.35 1.69 -4.59
C ILE A 10 -4.58 0.89 -4.17
N ALA A 11 -5.17 1.25 -3.04
CA ALA A 11 -6.30 0.54 -2.47
C ALA A 11 -7.63 1.03 -3.06
N PHE A 12 -8.50 0.08 -3.39
CA PHE A 12 -9.93 0.28 -3.67
C PHE A 12 -10.73 0.23 -2.37
N ILE A 13 -10.45 -0.76 -1.52
CA ILE A 13 -10.96 -0.83 -0.15
C ILE A 13 -9.82 -0.50 0.79
N LYS A 14 -9.98 0.62 1.49
CA LYS A 14 -8.89 1.25 2.26
C LYS A 14 -8.60 0.53 3.58
N TYR A 15 -7.32 0.31 3.85
CA TYR A 15 -6.83 -0.04 5.16
C TYR A 15 -6.85 1.20 6.06
N TRP A 16 -7.76 1.24 7.04
CA TRP A 16 -7.87 2.39 7.97
C TRP A 16 -8.26 1.96 9.37
N GLY A 17 -7.37 2.23 10.32
CA GLY A 17 -7.48 1.75 11.69
C GLY A 17 -6.75 0.42 11.93
N ASN A 18 -6.16 0.30 13.11
CA ASN A 18 -5.51 -0.92 13.61
C ASN A 18 -6.27 -1.43 14.82
N ARG A 19 -6.48 -2.76 14.91
CA ARG A 19 -6.86 -3.41 16.16
C ARG A 19 -5.67 -3.64 17.08
N ASN A 20 -4.47 -3.81 16.48
CA ASN A 20 -3.18 -3.82 17.19
C ASN A 20 -2.18 -2.98 16.40
N ALA A 21 -1.79 -1.83 16.94
CA ALA A 21 -0.92 -0.87 16.25
C ALA A 21 0.54 -1.34 16.20
N GLU A 22 1.01 -2.09 17.20
CA GLU A 22 2.39 -2.60 17.24
C GLU A 22 2.64 -3.65 16.16
N LEU A 23 1.75 -4.61 16.05
CA LEU A 23 1.79 -5.68 15.06
C LEU A 23 1.17 -5.25 13.71
N ARG A 24 0.68 -4.02 13.58
CA ARG A 24 -0.03 -3.50 12.40
C ARG A 24 -1.16 -4.41 11.92
N LEU A 25 -1.85 -5.02 12.88
CA LEU A 25 -3.02 -5.82 12.59
C LEU A 25 -4.18 -4.90 12.21
N PRO A 26 -4.77 -5.08 11.03
CA PRO A 26 -5.85 -4.22 10.57
C PRO A 26 -7.14 -4.44 11.38
N ALA A 27 -7.92 -3.40 11.52
CA ALA A 27 -9.27 -3.50 12.11
C ALA A 27 -10.26 -4.17 11.14
N THR A 28 -10.01 -4.07 9.83
CA THR A 28 -10.84 -4.64 8.75
C THR A 28 -9.98 -5.09 7.59
N ASP A 29 -10.56 -5.86 6.70
CA ASP A 29 -9.98 -6.20 5.42
C ASP A 29 -9.73 -4.96 4.55
N SER A 30 -8.90 -5.11 3.53
CA SER A 30 -8.62 -4.10 2.51
C SER A 30 -8.19 -4.76 1.21
N LEU A 31 -8.36 -4.07 0.08
CA LEU A 31 -8.02 -4.59 -1.24
C LEU A 31 -7.36 -3.52 -2.10
N SER A 32 -6.30 -3.89 -2.83
CA SER A 32 -5.56 -2.97 -3.70
C SER A 32 -5.12 -3.65 -5.00
N MET A 33 -4.74 -2.85 -5.99
CA MET A 33 -3.88 -3.30 -7.08
C MET A 33 -2.44 -2.84 -6.84
N THR A 34 -1.46 -3.68 -7.18
CA THR A 34 -0.04 -3.33 -7.16
C THR A 34 0.31 -2.58 -8.44
N LEU A 35 1.09 -1.51 -8.32
CA LEU A 35 1.47 -0.64 -9.45
C LEU A 35 2.83 -1.09 -10.03
N ASP A 36 3.15 -0.72 -11.28
CA ASP A 36 4.44 -1.03 -11.90
C ASP A 36 5.53 -0.01 -11.55
N SER A 37 5.13 1.19 -11.17
CA SER A 37 6.02 2.32 -10.85
C SER A 37 5.38 3.27 -9.82
N PRO A 38 6.18 4.16 -9.20
CA PRO A 38 7.63 4.18 -9.16
C PRO A 38 8.22 3.05 -8.31
N THR A 39 9.50 2.71 -8.52
CA THR A 39 10.17 1.57 -7.88
C THR A 39 10.95 1.95 -6.63
N VAL A 40 11.07 0.98 -5.72
CA VAL A 40 12.01 1.01 -4.60
C VAL A 40 12.88 -0.23 -4.66
N GLU A 41 14.19 -0.04 -4.60
CA GLU A 41 15.17 -1.11 -4.45
C GLU A 41 15.70 -1.13 -3.00
N VAL A 42 15.77 -2.30 -2.41
CA VAL A 42 16.36 -2.51 -1.10
C VAL A 42 17.42 -3.58 -1.20
N THR A 43 18.64 -3.22 -0.79
CA THR A 43 19.75 -4.16 -0.62
C THR A 43 19.93 -4.46 0.86
N ILE A 44 20.03 -5.73 1.21
CA ILE A 44 20.35 -6.18 2.58
C ILE A 44 21.58 -7.07 2.54
N GLU A 45 22.48 -6.85 3.50
CA GLU A 45 23.68 -7.66 3.69
C GLU A 45 23.97 -7.85 5.18
N PRO A 46 24.60 -8.98 5.56
CA PRO A 46 25.11 -9.19 6.91
C PRO A 46 26.16 -8.12 7.26
N ALA A 47 26.16 -7.64 8.51
CA ALA A 47 27.06 -6.59 8.99
C ALA A 47 27.39 -6.78 10.47
N ASP A 48 28.48 -6.17 10.95
CA ASP A 48 28.85 -6.19 12.37
C ASP A 48 27.87 -5.40 13.25
N ARG A 49 27.23 -4.39 12.68
CA ARG A 49 26.25 -3.54 13.36
C ARG A 49 25.08 -3.20 12.43
N PHE A 50 23.92 -3.02 13.03
CA PHE A 50 22.74 -2.55 12.29
C PHE A 50 22.96 -1.13 11.74
N SER A 51 22.64 -0.95 10.46
CA SER A 51 22.64 0.34 9.80
C SER A 51 21.60 0.41 8.69
N VAL A 52 21.09 1.62 8.44
CA VAL A 52 20.21 1.90 7.31
C VAL A 52 20.72 3.14 6.60
N GLN A 53 20.83 3.04 5.29
CA GLN A 53 21.20 4.14 4.40
C GLN A 53 20.11 4.37 3.35
N SER A 54 19.91 5.62 2.98
CA SER A 54 18.96 6.04 1.97
C SER A 54 19.50 7.26 1.23
N GLN A 55 18.95 7.54 0.02
CA GLN A 55 19.27 8.75 -0.72
C GLN A 55 18.91 10.04 0.03
N LYS A 56 17.87 9.99 0.86
CA LYS A 56 17.52 11.04 1.83
C LYS A 56 18.07 10.64 3.18
N GLU A 57 18.60 11.60 3.94
CA GLU A 57 18.96 11.38 5.33
C GLU A 57 17.73 10.93 6.14
N LEU A 58 17.87 9.80 6.83
CA LEU A 58 16.81 9.26 7.66
C LEU A 58 16.87 9.85 9.08
N SER A 59 15.74 10.24 9.59
CA SER A 59 15.60 10.63 11.00
C SER A 59 15.84 9.43 11.91
N PRO A 60 16.26 9.64 13.19
CA PRO A 60 16.41 8.57 14.15
C PRO A 60 15.13 7.70 14.30
N LYS A 61 13.96 8.30 14.18
CA LYS A 61 12.66 7.61 14.24
C LYS A 61 12.46 6.67 13.04
N GLU A 62 12.89 7.07 11.86
CA GLU A 62 12.82 6.24 10.66
C GLU A 62 13.80 5.07 10.76
N VAL A 63 15.03 5.28 11.21
CA VAL A 63 16.01 4.21 11.47
C VAL A 63 15.48 3.22 12.49
N GLU A 64 14.93 3.69 13.60
CA GLU A 64 14.34 2.84 14.64
C GLU A 64 13.16 2.00 14.11
N ARG A 65 12.38 2.54 13.17
CA ARG A 65 11.30 1.79 12.51
C ARG A 65 11.82 0.57 11.74
N PHE A 66 12.95 0.68 11.03
CA PHE A 66 13.57 -0.47 10.37
C PHE A 66 14.08 -1.51 11.37
N LYS A 67 14.70 -1.05 12.45
CA LYS A 67 15.21 -1.92 13.52
C LYS A 67 14.06 -2.70 14.15
N LYS A 68 13.01 -2.00 14.59
CA LYS A 68 11.81 -2.63 15.17
C LYS A 68 11.13 -3.59 14.19
N HIS A 69 11.12 -3.28 12.91
CA HIS A 69 10.60 -4.19 11.88
C HIS A 69 11.34 -5.53 11.85
N LEU A 70 12.70 -5.51 11.86
CA LEU A 70 13.48 -6.74 11.89
C LEU A 70 13.32 -7.51 13.21
N GLU A 71 13.20 -6.82 14.34
CA GLU A 71 12.93 -7.43 15.65
C GLU A 71 11.61 -8.20 15.65
N LEU A 72 10.51 -7.56 15.18
CA LEU A 72 9.20 -8.20 15.08
C LEU A 72 9.19 -9.37 14.08
N THR A 73 9.91 -9.21 12.97
CA THR A 73 10.12 -10.26 11.97
C THR A 73 10.78 -11.48 12.61
N ASN A 74 11.84 -11.27 13.38
CA ASN A 74 12.54 -12.36 14.08
C ASN A 74 11.66 -13.02 15.13
N ILE A 75 10.87 -12.26 15.90
CA ILE A 75 9.89 -12.80 16.85
C ILE A 75 8.91 -13.73 16.14
N TYR A 76 8.36 -13.30 15.01
CA TYR A 76 7.45 -14.12 14.21
C TYR A 76 8.11 -15.40 13.71
N LEU A 77 9.30 -15.31 13.12
CA LEU A 77 9.99 -16.46 12.58
C LEU A 77 10.43 -17.46 13.68
N HIS A 78 10.82 -16.97 14.84
CA HIS A 78 11.07 -17.83 16.01
C HIS A 78 9.81 -18.54 16.50
N SER A 79 8.64 -17.90 16.42
CA SER A 79 7.36 -18.56 16.76
C SER A 79 7.01 -19.71 15.81
N LEU A 80 7.56 -19.69 14.60
CA LEU A 80 7.48 -20.77 13.60
C LEU A 80 8.63 -21.81 13.74
N HIS A 81 9.41 -21.73 14.82
CA HIS A 81 10.55 -22.61 15.12
C HIS A 81 11.72 -22.53 14.14
N TYR A 82 11.84 -21.44 13.36
CA TYR A 82 13.04 -21.21 12.57
C TYR A 82 14.23 -20.82 13.44
N SER A 83 15.38 -21.42 13.16
CA SER A 83 16.66 -21.06 13.79
C SER A 83 17.32 -19.95 12.99
N LEU A 84 17.21 -18.72 13.47
CA LEU A 84 17.72 -17.54 12.76
C LEU A 84 19.18 -17.26 13.13
N PRO A 85 19.98 -16.72 12.19
CA PRO A 85 21.34 -16.30 12.49
C PRO A 85 21.34 -15.10 13.43
N THR A 86 22.28 -15.12 14.38
CA THR A 86 22.53 -13.98 15.28
C THR A 86 23.42 -12.97 14.54
N THR A 87 22.84 -12.19 13.63
CA THR A 87 23.60 -11.25 12.81
C THR A 87 22.89 -9.92 12.73
N ASN A 88 23.66 -8.84 12.61
CA ASN A 88 23.13 -7.54 12.23
C ASN A 88 23.11 -7.40 10.71
N TYR A 89 22.37 -6.41 10.22
CA TYR A 89 22.23 -6.15 8.80
C TYR A 89 22.50 -4.69 8.49
N SER A 90 23.13 -4.47 7.34
CA SER A 90 23.17 -3.18 6.65
C SER A 90 22.06 -3.18 5.60
N ILE A 91 21.22 -2.15 5.62
CA ILE A 91 20.09 -1.96 4.70
C ILE A 91 20.37 -0.72 3.88
N THR A 92 20.36 -0.85 2.55
CA THR A 92 20.43 0.30 1.63
C THR A 92 19.12 0.42 0.87
N VAL A 93 18.48 1.60 0.96
CA VAL A 93 17.21 1.90 0.29
C VAL A 93 17.45 2.90 -0.84
N ARG A 94 17.04 2.54 -2.06
CA ARG A 94 17.04 3.42 -3.24
C ARG A 94 15.62 3.56 -3.75
N SER A 95 15.03 4.74 -3.56
CA SER A 95 13.64 5.02 -3.93
C SER A 95 13.59 5.96 -5.13
N LYS A 96 12.80 5.59 -6.14
CA LYS A 96 12.39 6.47 -7.24
C LYS A 96 11.06 7.17 -6.94
N ILE A 97 10.46 6.90 -5.76
CA ILE A 97 9.24 7.59 -5.33
C ILE A 97 9.64 9.00 -4.88
N PRO A 98 9.13 10.04 -5.52
CA PRO A 98 9.37 11.41 -5.06
C PRO A 98 8.86 11.60 -3.62
N PRO A 99 9.55 12.37 -2.79
CA PRO A 99 9.08 12.64 -1.42
C PRO A 99 7.73 13.35 -1.44
N ALA A 100 6.92 13.09 -0.44
CA ALA A 100 5.65 13.79 -0.13
C ALA A 100 4.46 13.59 -1.10
N ILE A 101 4.60 12.88 -2.21
CA ILE A 101 3.54 12.76 -3.23
C ILE A 101 2.37 11.82 -2.88
N GLY A 102 2.37 11.22 -1.70
CA GLY A 102 1.25 10.37 -1.27
C GLY A 102 1.19 8.97 -1.85
N LEU A 103 2.14 8.58 -2.70
CA LEU A 103 2.23 7.24 -3.30
C LEU A 103 2.78 6.21 -2.32
N ALA A 104 2.04 5.85 -1.30
CA ALA A 104 2.27 4.71 -0.38
C ALA A 104 3.75 4.23 -0.28
N SER A 105 4.72 5.16 -0.18
CA SER A 105 6.16 4.86 -0.22
C SER A 105 6.57 3.81 0.79
N SER A 106 5.96 3.81 1.97
CA SER A 106 6.22 2.81 3.00
C SER A 106 5.78 1.40 2.59
N ALA A 107 4.77 1.27 1.72
CA ALA A 107 4.36 -0.04 1.20
C ALA A 107 5.47 -0.63 0.33
N ALA A 108 6.00 0.13 -0.63
CA ALA A 108 7.08 -0.29 -1.50
C ALA A 108 8.39 -0.58 -0.73
N VAL A 109 8.73 0.27 0.25
CA VAL A 109 9.95 0.08 1.06
C VAL A 109 9.88 -1.22 1.87
N PHE A 110 8.82 -1.42 2.67
CA PHE A 110 8.77 -2.57 3.57
C PHE A 110 8.44 -3.88 2.87
N SER A 111 7.81 -3.86 1.70
CA SER A 111 7.71 -5.06 0.87
C SER A 111 9.05 -5.44 0.24
N ALA A 112 9.86 -4.47 -0.22
CA ALA A 112 11.20 -4.75 -0.70
C ALA A 112 12.13 -5.26 0.41
N VAL A 113 12.06 -4.66 1.64
CA VAL A 113 12.80 -5.16 2.81
C VAL A 113 12.42 -6.61 3.13
N ALA A 114 11.12 -6.92 3.19
CA ALA A 114 10.65 -8.26 3.51
C ALA A 114 11.08 -9.29 2.45
N LYS A 115 11.00 -8.92 1.16
CA LYS A 115 11.43 -9.80 0.05
C LYS A 115 12.94 -10.04 0.07
N ALA A 116 13.75 -8.99 0.28
CA ALA A 116 15.21 -9.14 0.40
C ALA A 116 15.59 -9.96 1.64
N TYR A 117 14.93 -9.74 2.78
CA TYR A 117 15.21 -10.52 3.99
C TYR A 117 14.85 -12.00 3.82
N ALA A 118 13.72 -12.30 3.19
CA ALA A 118 13.32 -13.67 2.87
C ALA A 118 14.35 -14.36 1.97
N ALA A 119 14.90 -13.65 0.98
CA ALA A 119 15.95 -14.20 0.11
C ALA A 119 17.27 -14.46 0.85
N LEU A 120 17.65 -13.61 1.82
CA LEU A 120 18.81 -13.91 2.69
C LEU A 120 18.59 -15.16 3.55
N LEU A 121 17.39 -15.41 4.00
CA LEU A 121 17.05 -16.61 4.75
C LEU A 121 17.05 -17.85 3.86
N GLU A 122 16.66 -17.73 2.59
CA GLU A 122 16.73 -18.82 1.63
C GLU A 122 18.17 -19.26 1.33
N GLU A 123 19.16 -18.34 1.36
CA GLU A 123 20.60 -18.68 1.31
C GLU A 123 21.04 -19.56 2.50
N GLN A 124 20.22 -19.68 3.55
CA GLN A 124 20.44 -20.47 4.76
C GLN A 124 19.43 -21.63 4.89
N ASP A 125 18.86 -22.08 3.78
CA ASP A 125 17.86 -23.14 3.70
C ASP A 125 16.53 -22.85 4.44
N ILE A 126 16.25 -21.58 4.80
CA ILE A 126 14.98 -21.15 5.40
C ILE A 126 14.09 -20.57 4.30
N ARG A 127 13.13 -21.35 3.82
CA ARG A 127 12.19 -20.95 2.77
C ARG A 127 10.88 -20.50 3.36
N LEU A 128 10.48 -19.26 3.04
CA LEU A 128 9.21 -18.67 3.44
C LEU A 128 8.21 -18.71 2.27
N THR A 129 6.95 -18.94 2.61
CA THR A 129 5.86 -18.79 1.64
C THR A 129 5.59 -17.30 1.38
N ASP A 130 4.95 -16.96 0.25
CA ASP A 130 4.56 -15.57 -0.04
C ASP A 130 3.61 -15.00 1.03
N GLU A 131 2.76 -15.85 1.64
CA GLU A 131 1.93 -15.50 2.78
C GLU A 131 2.80 -15.06 3.99
N GLN A 132 3.80 -15.85 4.36
CA GLN A 132 4.74 -15.51 5.43
C GLN A 132 5.51 -14.22 5.11
N VAL A 133 6.01 -14.07 3.89
CA VAL A 133 6.69 -12.84 3.45
C VAL A 133 5.74 -11.64 3.51
N SER A 134 4.45 -11.81 3.20
CA SER A 134 3.46 -10.75 3.35
C SER A 134 3.25 -10.30 4.80
N ILE A 135 3.31 -11.24 5.74
CA ILE A 135 3.30 -10.93 7.17
C ILE A 135 4.53 -10.12 7.56
N LEU A 136 5.73 -10.52 7.09
CA LEU A 136 6.94 -9.73 7.32
C LEU A 136 6.79 -8.29 6.82
N ALA A 137 6.29 -8.11 5.60
CA ALA A 137 6.06 -6.79 5.01
C ALA A 137 5.06 -5.96 5.83
N ARG A 138 3.95 -6.58 6.30
CA ARG A 138 2.93 -5.95 7.12
C ARG A 138 3.49 -5.40 8.43
N LEU A 139 4.39 -6.12 9.09
CA LEU A 139 5.03 -5.67 10.33
C LEU A 139 5.79 -4.35 10.17
N GLY A 140 6.29 -4.05 8.99
CA GLY A 140 6.91 -2.76 8.66
C GLY A 140 5.91 -1.68 8.23
N SER A 141 4.90 -2.07 7.45
CA SER A 141 3.80 -1.21 6.99
C SER A 141 2.59 -2.07 6.63
N GLY A 142 1.43 -1.80 7.21
CA GLY A 142 0.22 -2.62 6.99
C GLY A 142 -0.12 -2.82 5.50
N SER A 143 -0.03 -1.76 4.69
CA SER A 143 -0.27 -1.82 3.24
C SER A 143 0.82 -2.58 2.46
N ALA A 144 2.03 -2.75 3.02
CA ALA A 144 3.14 -3.42 2.34
C ALA A 144 2.87 -4.91 2.07
N ALA A 145 2.05 -5.55 2.90
CA ALA A 145 1.64 -6.94 2.70
C ALA A 145 1.11 -7.17 1.28
N ARG A 146 0.32 -6.23 0.75
CA ARG A 146 -0.34 -6.35 -0.55
C ARG A 146 0.61 -6.13 -1.74
N SER A 147 1.79 -5.53 -1.55
CA SER A 147 2.81 -5.37 -2.59
C SER A 147 3.72 -6.60 -2.77
N ILE A 148 3.59 -7.65 -1.95
CA ILE A 148 4.43 -8.85 -2.05
C ILE A 148 4.03 -9.71 -3.26
N ILE A 149 2.74 -10.03 -3.40
CA ILE A 149 2.25 -11.01 -4.39
C ILE A 149 1.98 -10.35 -5.74
N GLY A 150 1.42 -9.14 -5.73
CA GLY A 150 1.07 -8.38 -6.94
C GLY A 150 -0.26 -8.75 -7.58
N GLY A 151 -0.64 -7.98 -8.61
CA GLY A 151 -1.98 -8.02 -9.18
C GLY A 151 -2.99 -7.35 -8.24
N PHE A 152 -4.13 -7.99 -8.07
CA PHE A 152 -5.19 -7.55 -7.15
C PHE A 152 -5.08 -8.38 -5.88
N VAL A 153 -4.81 -7.70 -4.75
CA VAL A 153 -4.45 -8.37 -3.49
C VAL A 153 -5.32 -7.84 -2.35
N ALA A 154 -5.96 -8.75 -1.65
CA ALA A 154 -6.65 -8.48 -0.39
C ALA A 154 -5.70 -8.69 0.80
N LEU A 155 -5.74 -7.81 1.78
CA LEU A 155 -5.27 -8.08 3.13
C LEU A 155 -6.48 -8.53 3.93
N GLN A 156 -6.51 -9.80 4.26
CA GLN A 156 -7.64 -10.44 4.94
C GLN A 156 -7.32 -10.73 6.40
N THR A 157 -8.29 -10.43 7.25
CA THR A 157 -8.31 -10.92 8.62
C THR A 157 -9.03 -12.27 8.63
N THR A 158 -8.39 -13.32 9.11
CA THR A 158 -9.06 -14.62 9.22
C THR A 158 -10.19 -14.54 10.26
N HIS A 159 -11.30 -15.24 10.07
CA HIS A 159 -12.49 -15.18 10.97
C HIS A 159 -12.16 -15.49 12.44
N TYR A 160 -11.12 -16.26 12.71
CA TYR A 160 -10.58 -16.50 14.05
C TYR A 160 -9.75 -15.33 14.58
N SER A 161 -9.29 -14.45 13.72
CA SER A 161 -8.28 -13.45 14.00
C SER A 161 -8.80 -12.14 14.61
N LEU A 162 -10.09 -11.84 14.48
CA LEU A 162 -10.68 -10.66 15.12
C LEU A 162 -10.68 -10.76 16.66
N GLN A 163 -10.48 -11.96 17.20
CA GLN A 163 -10.44 -12.22 18.64
C GLN A 163 -9.02 -12.45 19.17
N THR A 164 -8.00 -12.51 18.30
CA THR A 164 -6.62 -12.76 18.69
C THR A 164 -5.66 -11.72 18.10
N ASP A 165 -4.67 -11.30 18.89
CA ASP A 165 -3.56 -10.48 18.45
C ASP A 165 -2.38 -11.35 17.95
N ALA A 166 -2.65 -12.52 17.38
CA ALA A 166 -1.63 -13.35 16.77
C ALA A 166 -1.01 -12.64 15.55
N ILE A 167 0.31 -12.71 15.42
CA ILE A 167 1.05 -12.03 14.35
C ILE A 167 0.57 -12.47 12.95
N ASP A 168 0.18 -13.72 12.79
CA ASP A 168 -0.31 -14.33 11.54
C ASP A 168 -1.82 -14.16 11.29
N SER A 169 -2.50 -13.40 12.14
CA SER A 169 -3.95 -13.23 12.05
C SER A 169 -4.42 -12.25 10.97
N ALA A 170 -3.53 -11.74 10.12
CA ALA A 170 -3.85 -10.97 8.93
C ALA A 170 -2.81 -11.27 7.84
N ILE A 171 -3.28 -11.74 6.69
CA ILE A 171 -2.48 -12.23 5.57
C ILE A 171 -2.88 -11.58 4.25
N ALA A 172 -1.94 -11.47 3.31
CA ALA A 172 -2.25 -11.04 1.95
C ALA A 172 -2.63 -12.25 1.10
N VAL A 173 -3.74 -12.11 0.34
CA VAL A 173 -4.26 -13.13 -0.57
C VAL A 173 -4.43 -12.51 -1.94
N GLN A 174 -3.88 -13.14 -2.99
CA GLN A 174 -4.10 -12.69 -4.35
C GLN A 174 -5.54 -13.05 -4.78
N ILE A 175 -6.30 -12.03 -5.18
CA ILE A 175 -7.65 -12.20 -5.73
C ILE A 175 -7.57 -12.51 -7.23
N ALA A 176 -6.68 -11.79 -7.95
CA ALA A 176 -6.43 -12.02 -9.36
C ALA A 176 -5.02 -11.56 -9.74
N PRO A 177 -4.34 -12.20 -10.71
CA PRO A 177 -3.06 -11.75 -11.23
C PRO A 177 -3.22 -10.46 -12.03
N ALA A 178 -2.11 -9.73 -12.24
CA ALA A 178 -2.12 -8.48 -13.02
C ALA A 178 -2.64 -8.67 -14.47
N SER A 179 -2.45 -9.85 -15.06
CA SER A 179 -2.93 -10.18 -16.39
C SER A 179 -4.44 -10.40 -16.49
N HIS A 180 -5.13 -10.51 -15.35
CA HIS A 180 -6.58 -10.73 -15.32
C HIS A 180 -7.35 -9.51 -15.83
N TRP A 181 -6.91 -8.31 -15.43
CA TRP A 181 -7.57 -7.08 -15.81
C TRP A 181 -6.54 -5.94 -15.95
N PRO A 182 -6.19 -5.51 -17.17
CA PRO A 182 -5.17 -4.48 -17.40
C PRO A 182 -5.74 -3.10 -17.09
N LEU A 183 -5.65 -2.69 -15.82
CA LEU A 183 -6.04 -1.36 -15.37
C LEU A 183 -4.81 -0.43 -15.33
N HIS A 184 -5.03 0.83 -15.68
CA HIS A 184 -4.07 1.93 -15.54
C HIS A 184 -4.43 2.77 -14.32
N ASP A 185 -3.44 3.43 -13.74
CA ASP A 185 -3.61 4.43 -12.68
C ASP A 185 -2.84 5.69 -13.08
N ILE A 186 -3.59 6.74 -13.39
CA ILE A 186 -3.05 8.05 -13.72
C ILE A 186 -3.14 8.92 -12.48
N VAL A 187 -1.99 9.22 -11.89
CA VAL A 187 -1.91 9.84 -10.57
C VAL A 187 -1.70 11.34 -10.71
N ILE A 188 -2.60 12.13 -10.16
CA ILE A 188 -2.52 13.60 -10.15
C ILE A 188 -2.14 14.05 -8.74
N CYS A 189 -0.96 14.69 -8.62
CA CYS A 189 -0.46 15.26 -7.38
C CYS A 189 -0.60 16.78 -7.42
N PRO A 190 -1.60 17.37 -6.73
CA PRO A 190 -1.81 18.82 -6.72
C PRO A 190 -0.73 19.57 -5.94
N SER A 191 0.02 18.90 -5.07
CA SER A 191 1.09 19.50 -4.28
C SER A 191 2.17 18.48 -3.95
N LEU A 192 3.42 18.92 -4.02
CA LEU A 192 4.59 18.16 -3.58
C LEU A 192 5.05 18.54 -2.16
N GLN A 193 4.26 19.31 -1.42
CA GLN A 193 4.58 19.68 -0.04
C GLN A 193 4.42 18.48 0.92
N GLU A 194 5.25 18.42 1.94
CA GLU A 194 5.12 17.41 2.98
C GLU A 194 3.78 17.55 3.69
N LYS A 195 3.15 16.42 3.96
CA LYS A 195 1.88 16.36 4.68
C LYS A 195 2.08 16.74 6.14
N GLU A 196 1.17 17.50 6.67
CA GLU A 196 1.15 17.84 8.11
C GLU A 196 0.94 16.59 8.97
N HIS A 197 0.08 15.66 8.50
CA HIS A 197 -0.26 14.44 9.21
C HIS A 197 0.00 13.19 8.34
N GLY A 198 0.75 12.23 8.88
CA GLY A 198 0.99 10.95 8.21
C GLY A 198 -0.15 9.95 8.40
N SER A 199 -0.23 8.95 7.51
CA SER A 199 -1.22 7.87 7.61
C SER A 199 -1.15 7.09 8.94
N THR A 200 0.04 6.98 9.55
CA THR A 200 0.21 6.30 10.85
C THR A 200 -0.59 7.01 11.96
N GLU A 201 -0.61 8.33 11.96
CA GLU A 201 -1.42 9.12 12.89
C GLU A 201 -2.92 8.91 12.61
N GLY A 202 -3.32 8.93 11.33
CA GLY A 202 -4.70 8.66 10.95
C GLY A 202 -5.20 7.28 11.39
N HIS A 203 -4.39 6.24 11.24
CA HIS A 203 -4.72 4.91 11.78
C HIS A 203 -4.92 4.92 13.29
N HIS A 204 -4.10 5.69 14.01
CA HIS A 204 -4.19 5.79 15.47
C HIS A 204 -5.46 6.53 15.91
N LEU A 205 -5.85 7.57 15.18
CA LEU A 205 -6.99 8.42 15.53
C LEU A 205 -8.34 7.91 14.99
N ALA A 206 -8.36 6.95 14.08
CA ALA A 206 -9.57 6.48 13.41
C ALA A 206 -10.72 6.14 14.39
N HIS A 207 -10.39 5.47 15.50
CA HIS A 207 -11.36 5.04 16.52
C HIS A 207 -12.04 6.20 17.26
N THR A 208 -11.50 7.42 17.18
CA THR A 208 -12.09 8.60 17.82
C THR A 208 -13.22 9.22 16.99
N SER A 209 -13.36 8.82 15.73
CA SER A 209 -14.43 9.29 14.85
C SER A 209 -15.76 8.62 15.18
N PRO A 210 -16.88 9.38 15.24
CA PRO A 210 -18.21 8.81 15.42
C PRO A 210 -18.67 7.93 14.24
N HIS A 211 -18.05 8.08 13.04
CA HIS A 211 -18.35 7.28 11.85
C HIS A 211 -17.54 5.98 11.77
N TYR A 212 -16.55 5.79 12.65
CA TYR A 212 -15.64 4.64 12.54
C TYR A 212 -16.35 3.30 12.73
N ALA A 213 -17.26 3.20 13.71
CA ALA A 213 -18.00 1.96 13.94
C ALA A 213 -18.87 1.55 12.74
N GLU A 214 -19.56 2.52 12.12
CA GLU A 214 -20.35 2.28 10.90
C GLU A 214 -19.46 1.82 9.75
N ARG A 215 -18.30 2.48 9.53
CA ARG A 215 -17.32 2.05 8.54
C ARG A 215 -16.93 0.57 8.72
N LEU A 216 -16.61 0.15 9.95
CA LEU A 216 -16.22 -1.25 10.23
C LEU A 216 -17.31 -2.25 9.80
N LEU A 217 -18.58 -1.89 9.97
CA LEU A 217 -19.72 -2.73 9.56
C LEU A 217 -19.90 -2.81 8.03
N GLN A 218 -19.52 -1.75 7.29
CA GLN A 218 -19.70 -1.69 5.84
C GLN A 218 -18.56 -2.40 5.06
N ILE A 219 -17.36 -2.49 5.62
CA ILE A 219 -16.20 -3.05 4.90
C ILE A 219 -16.42 -4.47 4.39
N PRO A 220 -17.01 -5.44 5.13
CA PRO A 220 -17.20 -6.78 4.59
C PRO A 220 -18.04 -6.81 3.31
N ARG A 221 -19.10 -6.00 3.22
CA ARG A 221 -19.92 -5.84 2.01
C ARG A 221 -19.10 -5.25 0.88
N ARG A 222 -18.44 -4.10 1.11
CA ARG A 222 -17.62 -3.41 0.11
C ARG A 222 -16.47 -4.29 -0.39
N GLN A 223 -15.83 -5.04 0.51
CA GLN A 223 -14.75 -5.97 0.17
C GLN A 223 -15.26 -7.03 -0.81
N GLN A 224 -16.41 -7.64 -0.54
CA GLN A 224 -16.98 -8.66 -1.42
C GLN A 224 -17.43 -8.06 -2.76
N GLU A 225 -18.08 -6.91 -2.76
CA GLU A 225 -18.48 -6.20 -3.98
C GLU A 225 -17.27 -5.84 -4.86
N CYS A 226 -16.16 -5.42 -4.24
CA CYS A 226 -14.91 -5.11 -4.93
C CYS A 226 -14.27 -6.38 -5.53
N ILE A 227 -14.25 -7.50 -4.78
CA ILE A 227 -13.76 -8.80 -5.27
C ILE A 227 -14.59 -9.25 -6.49
N ASP A 228 -15.92 -9.23 -6.38
CA ASP A 228 -16.82 -9.63 -7.46
C ASP A 228 -16.63 -8.76 -8.71
N ALA A 229 -16.46 -7.43 -8.52
CA ALA A 229 -16.21 -6.49 -9.59
C ALA A 229 -14.90 -6.80 -10.32
N ILE A 230 -13.82 -7.06 -9.60
CA ILE A 230 -12.52 -7.41 -10.18
C ILE A 230 -12.62 -8.73 -10.93
N LEU A 231 -13.16 -9.79 -10.33
CA LEU A 231 -13.26 -11.10 -10.95
C LEU A 231 -14.19 -11.11 -12.18
N GLY A 232 -15.23 -10.28 -12.17
CA GLY A 232 -16.18 -10.13 -13.28
C GLY A 232 -15.76 -9.10 -14.35
N GLY A 233 -14.71 -8.30 -14.12
CA GLY A 233 -14.36 -7.17 -15.00
C GLY A 233 -15.44 -6.08 -15.04
N ASP A 234 -16.21 -5.93 -13.96
CA ASP A 234 -17.31 -4.98 -13.84
C ASP A 234 -16.79 -3.63 -13.33
N PHE A 235 -16.46 -2.74 -14.27
CA PHE A 235 -15.85 -1.45 -13.94
C PHE A 235 -16.82 -0.51 -13.21
N GLU A 236 -18.10 -0.52 -13.56
CA GLU A 236 -19.10 0.35 -12.92
C GLU A 236 -19.26 -0.03 -11.43
N LYS A 237 -19.31 -1.33 -11.14
CA LYS A 237 -19.37 -1.82 -9.77
C LYS A 237 -18.09 -1.50 -9.00
N LEU A 238 -16.89 -1.65 -9.62
CA LEU A 238 -15.61 -1.30 -9.02
C LEU A 238 -15.55 0.20 -8.71
N GLN A 239 -15.92 1.04 -9.67
CA GLN A 239 -15.96 2.49 -9.53
C GLN A 239 -16.81 2.90 -8.33
N LYS A 240 -18.06 2.41 -8.28
CA LYS A 240 -18.99 2.76 -7.21
C LYS A 240 -18.44 2.41 -5.82
N VAL A 241 -17.95 1.19 -5.65
CA VAL A 241 -17.50 0.72 -4.33
C VAL A 241 -16.18 1.39 -3.90
N ALA A 242 -15.26 1.64 -4.84
CA ALA A 242 -13.98 2.27 -4.54
C ALA A 242 -14.13 3.76 -4.19
N GLU A 243 -14.97 4.50 -4.92
CA GLU A 243 -15.26 5.90 -4.63
C GLU A 243 -16.01 6.05 -3.30
N GLU A 244 -17.00 5.18 -3.03
CA GLU A 244 -17.71 5.14 -1.74
C GLU A 244 -16.73 4.93 -0.58
N ASP A 245 -15.81 3.98 -0.70
CA ASP A 245 -14.87 3.67 0.38
C ASP A 245 -13.82 4.77 0.59
N ALA A 246 -13.38 5.43 -0.50
CA ALA A 246 -12.46 6.55 -0.41
C ALA A 246 -13.07 7.74 0.37
N TRP A 247 -14.31 8.12 0.04
CA TRP A 247 -15.00 9.20 0.76
C TRP A 247 -15.29 8.85 2.22
N ASP A 248 -15.65 7.62 2.49
CA ASP A 248 -15.91 7.16 3.86
C ASP A 248 -14.64 7.21 4.73
N LEU A 249 -13.46 6.83 4.20
CA LEU A 249 -12.18 7.03 4.89
C LEU A 249 -11.98 8.49 5.27
N HIS A 250 -12.18 9.42 4.31
CA HIS A 250 -11.97 10.84 4.54
C HIS A 250 -13.00 11.44 5.51
N GLN A 251 -14.22 10.90 5.53
CA GLN A 251 -15.21 11.26 6.54
C GLN A 251 -14.75 10.86 7.94
N VAL A 252 -14.21 9.63 8.10
CA VAL A 252 -13.63 9.18 9.37
C VAL A 252 -12.45 10.07 9.78
N ALA A 253 -11.53 10.39 8.87
CA ALA A 253 -10.38 11.25 9.14
C ALA A 253 -10.82 12.65 9.58
N LYS A 254 -11.74 13.28 8.83
CA LYS A 254 -12.25 14.63 9.11
C LYS A 254 -12.97 14.73 10.45
N THR A 255 -13.61 13.66 10.90
CA THR A 255 -14.40 13.64 12.15
C THR A 255 -13.66 13.00 13.32
N SER A 256 -12.39 12.58 13.13
CA SER A 256 -11.52 12.14 14.23
C SER A 256 -11.16 13.29 15.18
N THR A 257 -10.65 12.97 16.33
CA THR A 257 -10.23 13.96 17.34
C THR A 257 -8.76 13.74 17.69
N PRO A 258 -7.84 14.66 17.31
CA PRO A 258 -8.07 15.84 16.47
C PRO A 258 -8.52 15.50 15.05
N SER A 259 -9.17 16.45 14.37
CA SER A 259 -9.59 16.34 12.99
C SER A 259 -8.40 16.30 12.04
N LEU A 260 -8.41 15.37 11.08
CA LEU A 260 -7.36 15.24 10.05
C LEU A 260 -7.90 15.65 8.68
N GLN A 261 -7.29 16.65 8.08
CA GLN A 261 -7.66 17.17 6.76
C GLN A 261 -6.60 16.73 5.75
N TYR A 262 -6.91 15.72 4.93
CA TYR A 262 -6.01 15.23 3.89
C TYR A 262 -6.29 15.84 2.51
N LEU A 263 -7.56 16.14 2.24
CA LEU A 263 -8.01 16.64 0.94
C LEU A 263 -7.91 18.16 0.86
N THR A 264 -7.55 18.65 -0.32
CA THR A 264 -7.47 20.08 -0.65
C THR A 264 -8.62 20.48 -1.58
N GLU A 265 -8.79 21.78 -1.81
CA GLU A 265 -9.73 22.31 -2.81
C GLU A 265 -9.45 21.73 -4.21
N ASP A 266 -8.16 21.54 -4.57
CA ASP A 266 -7.80 20.92 -5.84
C ASP A 266 -8.23 19.45 -5.91
N THR A 267 -8.08 18.68 -4.81
CA THR A 267 -8.61 17.31 -4.75
C THR A 267 -10.11 17.28 -5.04
N HIS A 268 -10.86 18.16 -4.39
CA HIS A 268 -12.32 18.26 -4.61
C HIS A 268 -12.68 18.75 -6.01
N ARG A 269 -11.89 19.66 -6.59
CA ARG A 269 -12.08 20.12 -7.97
C ARG A 269 -11.84 18.98 -8.96
N ILE A 270 -10.70 18.30 -8.86
CA ILE A 270 -10.32 17.20 -9.75
C ILE A 270 -11.36 16.08 -9.71
N THR A 271 -11.81 15.66 -8.53
CA THR A 271 -12.83 14.59 -8.41
C THR A 271 -14.16 14.98 -9.07
N ARG A 272 -14.61 16.24 -8.95
CA ARG A 272 -15.80 16.73 -9.67
C ARG A 272 -15.61 16.75 -11.18
N GLU A 273 -14.44 17.20 -11.65
CA GLU A 273 -14.12 17.26 -13.08
C GLU A 273 -14.02 15.86 -13.71
N VAL A 274 -13.44 14.87 -12.99
CA VAL A 274 -13.44 13.46 -13.42
C VAL A 274 -14.85 12.89 -13.53
N THR A 275 -15.72 13.21 -12.56
CA THR A 275 -17.13 12.80 -12.65
C THR A 275 -17.81 13.38 -13.88
N ALA A 276 -17.59 14.67 -14.18
CA ALA A 276 -18.13 15.32 -15.37
C ALA A 276 -17.56 14.73 -16.67
N LEU A 277 -16.26 14.44 -16.73
CA LEU A 277 -15.61 13.76 -17.86
C LEU A 277 -16.26 12.39 -18.13
N ARG A 278 -16.43 11.58 -17.08
CA ARG A 278 -17.08 10.28 -17.18
C ARG A 278 -18.50 10.34 -17.72
N GLU A 279 -19.29 11.31 -17.25
CA GLU A 279 -20.67 11.50 -17.68
C GLU A 279 -20.76 12.01 -19.14
N ALA A 280 -19.85 12.90 -19.54
CA ALA A 280 -19.88 13.51 -20.88
C ALA A 280 -19.32 12.57 -21.97
N GLU A 281 -18.27 11.82 -21.69
CA GLU A 281 -17.53 11.03 -22.67
C GLU A 281 -17.72 9.52 -22.51
N HIS A 282 -18.45 9.08 -21.47
CA HIS A 282 -18.69 7.67 -21.15
C HIS A 282 -17.40 6.84 -20.97
N VAL A 283 -16.33 7.49 -20.51
CA VAL A 283 -15.05 6.80 -20.25
C VAL A 283 -15.07 6.04 -18.94
N ALA A 284 -14.50 4.84 -18.94
CA ALA A 284 -14.38 3.99 -17.74
C ALA A 284 -13.23 4.47 -16.86
N VAL A 285 -13.49 5.46 -16.00
CA VAL A 285 -12.56 6.02 -15.03
C VAL A 285 -13.21 6.14 -13.65
N LEU A 286 -12.50 5.73 -12.62
CA LEU A 286 -12.83 5.99 -11.22
C LEU A 286 -11.73 6.83 -10.56
N TYR A 287 -12.05 7.48 -9.47
CA TYR A 287 -11.04 8.13 -8.63
C TYR A 287 -10.97 7.50 -7.25
N THR A 288 -9.77 7.53 -6.67
CA THR A 288 -9.58 7.16 -5.27
C THR A 288 -8.47 8.01 -4.66
N MET A 289 -8.51 8.22 -3.34
CA MET A 289 -7.53 9.00 -2.60
C MET A 289 -7.09 8.22 -1.36
N ASP A 290 -5.79 8.30 -1.06
CA ASP A 290 -5.23 7.83 0.20
C ASP A 290 -5.10 9.00 1.20
N ALA A 291 -4.38 8.84 2.30
CA ALA A 291 -4.13 9.90 3.28
C ALA A 291 -3.24 11.02 2.71
N GLY A 292 -3.80 11.83 1.83
CA GLY A 292 -3.13 12.97 1.17
C GLY A 292 -3.98 13.56 0.06
N PRO A 293 -3.52 14.67 -0.56
CA PRO A 293 -4.28 15.39 -1.58
C PRO A 293 -4.25 14.74 -2.97
N THR A 294 -3.41 13.73 -3.16
CA THR A 294 -3.19 13.03 -4.42
C THR A 294 -4.44 12.28 -4.86
N VAL A 295 -4.82 12.43 -6.12
CA VAL A 295 -5.95 11.74 -6.75
C VAL A 295 -5.42 10.67 -7.71
N HIS A 296 -5.83 9.45 -7.51
CA HIS A 296 -5.57 8.32 -8.38
C HIS A 296 -6.75 8.13 -9.32
N LEU A 297 -6.50 8.14 -10.61
CA LEU A 297 -7.50 7.90 -11.66
C LEU A 297 -7.26 6.52 -12.24
N VAL A 298 -8.01 5.55 -11.74
CA VAL A 298 -7.93 4.18 -12.26
C VAL A 298 -8.88 4.05 -13.45
N CYS A 299 -8.37 3.54 -14.57
CA CYS A 299 -9.14 3.43 -15.80
C CYS A 299 -8.80 2.14 -16.58
N THR A 300 -9.67 1.80 -17.51
CA THR A 300 -9.47 0.69 -18.45
C THR A 300 -8.51 1.10 -19.58
N GLU A 301 -7.99 0.12 -20.32
CA GLU A 301 -7.06 0.34 -21.43
C GLU A 301 -7.64 1.23 -22.53
N ASP A 302 -8.92 1.11 -22.83
CA ASP A 302 -9.64 1.91 -23.83
C ASP A 302 -9.90 3.34 -23.39
N ALA A 303 -9.90 3.62 -22.07
CA ALA A 303 -10.12 4.96 -21.52
C ALA A 303 -8.80 5.72 -21.26
N VAL A 304 -7.64 5.04 -21.31
CA VAL A 304 -6.37 5.57 -20.81
C VAL A 304 -5.93 6.87 -21.48
N ASP A 305 -6.11 7.00 -22.78
CA ASP A 305 -5.67 8.20 -23.51
C ASP A 305 -6.48 9.43 -23.11
N ALA A 306 -7.81 9.32 -23.01
CA ALA A 306 -8.68 10.39 -22.54
C ALA A 306 -8.36 10.81 -21.08
N VAL A 307 -8.10 9.83 -20.21
CA VAL A 307 -7.74 10.10 -18.81
C VAL A 307 -6.37 10.75 -18.68
N LYS A 308 -5.38 10.37 -19.51
CA LYS A 308 -4.07 11.03 -19.58
C LYS A 308 -4.20 12.49 -20.06
N GLU A 309 -4.95 12.74 -21.13
CA GLU A 309 -5.20 14.09 -21.63
C GLU A 309 -5.84 14.97 -20.54
N PHE A 310 -6.85 14.46 -19.86
CA PHE A 310 -7.46 15.13 -18.73
C PHE A 310 -6.45 15.43 -17.61
N ALA A 311 -5.64 14.44 -17.23
CA ALA A 311 -4.68 14.59 -16.14
C ALA A 311 -3.59 15.61 -16.47
N HIS A 312 -3.03 15.56 -17.66
CA HIS A 312 -1.99 16.51 -18.11
C HIS A 312 -2.53 17.94 -18.35
N ALA A 313 -3.83 18.12 -18.53
CA ALA A 313 -4.47 19.44 -18.58
C ALA A 313 -4.59 20.12 -17.20
N GLN A 314 -4.40 19.36 -16.10
CA GLN A 314 -4.48 19.91 -14.74
C GLN A 314 -3.31 20.84 -14.45
N LYS A 315 -3.62 22.11 -14.15
CA LYS A 315 -2.59 23.13 -13.86
C LYS A 315 -1.96 22.90 -12.50
N ASP A 316 -0.68 23.20 -12.42
CA ASP A 316 0.12 23.16 -11.17
C ASP A 316 0.13 21.78 -10.48
N CYS A 317 -0.13 20.72 -11.25
CA CYS A 317 -0.12 19.34 -10.80
C CYS A 317 1.04 18.56 -11.42
N THR A 318 1.59 17.61 -10.66
CA THR A 318 2.51 16.60 -11.21
C THR A 318 1.73 15.35 -11.53
N VAL A 319 1.93 14.79 -12.72
CA VAL A 319 1.24 13.58 -13.18
C VAL A 319 2.21 12.42 -13.25
N PHE A 320 1.79 11.24 -12.74
CA PHE A 320 2.49 9.97 -12.89
C PHE A 320 1.58 8.99 -13.59
N GLU A 321 2.16 8.21 -14.49
CA GLU A 321 1.46 7.16 -15.22
C GLU A 321 1.96 5.80 -14.75
N THR A 322 1.06 4.94 -14.36
CA THR A 322 1.35 3.61 -13.86
C THR A 322 0.21 2.66 -14.19
N LYS A 323 0.43 1.37 -14.00
CA LYS A 323 -0.58 0.32 -14.28
C LYS A 323 -0.45 -0.83 -13.32
N VAL A 324 -1.43 -1.72 -13.31
CA VAL A 324 -1.39 -2.94 -12.53
C VAL A 324 -0.17 -3.80 -12.90
N TRP A 325 0.51 -4.35 -11.87
CA TRP A 325 1.76 -5.09 -12.06
C TRP A 325 1.93 -6.26 -11.09
N SER A 326 3.03 -7.01 -11.31
CA SER A 326 3.48 -8.08 -10.41
C SER A 326 4.00 -7.51 -9.08
N GLY A 327 4.11 -8.36 -8.07
CA GLY A 327 4.60 -8.00 -6.74
C GLY A 327 6.11 -7.79 -6.63
N ALA A 328 6.57 -7.76 -5.39
CA ALA A 328 7.98 -7.62 -5.06
C ALA A 328 8.80 -8.79 -5.62
N ARG A 329 9.98 -8.49 -6.19
CA ARG A 329 10.86 -9.49 -6.81
C ARG A 329 12.31 -9.23 -6.49
N MET A 330 13.12 -10.27 -6.62
CA MET A 330 14.57 -10.12 -6.56
C MET A 330 15.07 -9.42 -7.82
N VAL A 331 16.10 -8.60 -7.64
CA VAL A 331 16.88 -8.03 -8.74
C VAL A 331 18.01 -9.02 -9.03
N GLU A 332 18.03 -9.55 -10.26
CA GLU A 332 19.13 -10.40 -10.69
C GLU A 332 20.44 -9.60 -10.62
N ALA A 333 21.47 -10.19 -10.02
CA ALA A 333 22.80 -9.59 -10.06
C ALA A 333 23.20 -9.45 -11.54
N ALA A 334 23.44 -8.23 -11.99
CA ALA A 334 24.05 -8.03 -13.31
C ALA A 334 25.35 -8.84 -13.31
N HIS A 335 25.41 -9.87 -14.13
CA HIS A 335 26.66 -10.60 -14.36
C HIS A 335 27.67 -9.59 -14.90
N ALA A 336 28.65 -9.21 -14.05
CA ALA A 336 29.76 -8.32 -14.38
C ALA A 336 30.73 -9.01 -15.33
#